data_47d83f2f3cce13852780ca2af411e8e3
#
_entry.id   47d83f2f3cce13852780ca2af411e8e3
#
_cell.length_a   1.000
_cell.length_b   1.000
_cell.length_c   1.000
_cell.angle_alpha   90.00
_cell.angle_beta   90.00
_cell.angle_gamma   90.00
#
_symmetry.space_group_name_H-M   'P 1'
#
loop_
_entity.id
_entity.type
_entity.pdbx_description
1 polymer ?
#
loop_
_entity_poly.entity_id
_entity_poly.type
_entity_poly.pdbx_seq_one_letter_code
_entity_poly.pdbx_strand_id
1 'polypeptide(L)'
;MDLPRQLTFALPDWIASECDLETPRRDDASKMELAIELARRNVEHGGGPFGAVVFETATGAIVAPGVNLVMPQACSLLHAEIVALMFAQARVQRFTLAGAACELVTSSEPCVQCLGACHWAGLSRLVCGATVEAAEAAGFEEGPRAEDWKEALAARGVPVTLGVRSSEAAQVLNDYAARGGFRYNGRAPA
;
A
#
# COMPACT_ATOMS: atom_id res chain seq x y z
N MET A 1 33.43 7.66 -1.10
CA MET A 1 32.12 7.33 -0.47
C MET A 1 32.10 5.84 -0.15
N ASP A 2 31.96 5.48 1.10
CA ASP A 2 31.83 4.07 1.48
C ASP A 2 30.47 3.52 1.07
N LEU A 3 30.44 2.29 0.57
CA LEU A 3 29.21 1.62 0.19
C LEU A 3 28.41 1.23 1.45
N PRO A 4 27.12 1.53 1.52
CA PRO A 4 26.29 1.06 2.63
C PRO A 4 26.22 -0.47 2.62
N ARG A 5 26.47 -1.09 3.77
CA ARG A 5 26.41 -2.55 3.94
C ARG A 5 25.12 -3.02 4.60
N GLN A 6 24.31 -2.07 5.08
CA GLN A 6 23.04 -2.34 5.76
C GLN A 6 22.07 -1.21 5.46
N LEU A 7 20.82 -1.55 5.23
CA LEU A 7 19.69 -0.63 5.19
C LEU A 7 18.76 -0.98 6.34
N THR A 8 18.33 0.02 7.08
CA THR A 8 17.36 -0.14 8.17
C THR A 8 16.26 0.88 8.00
N PHE A 9 15.02 0.42 8.04
CA PHE A 9 13.86 1.28 8.11
C PHE A 9 12.84 0.66 9.07
N ALA A 10 11.98 1.51 9.63
CA ALA A 10 10.95 1.12 10.58
C ALA A 10 9.61 1.72 10.17
N LEU A 11 8.53 1.11 10.62
CA LEU A 11 7.23 1.77 10.61
C LEU A 11 7.28 2.99 11.54
N PRO A 12 6.67 4.11 11.16
CA PRO A 12 6.56 5.27 12.05
C PRO A 12 5.82 4.92 13.35
N ASP A 13 6.31 5.43 14.48
CA ASP A 13 5.76 5.15 15.81
C ASP A 13 4.29 5.55 15.96
N TRP A 14 3.86 6.61 15.24
CA TRP A 14 2.49 7.07 15.25
C TRP A 14 1.48 6.00 14.78
N ILE A 15 1.89 5.04 13.94
CA ILE A 15 1.00 3.96 13.48
C ILE A 15 0.48 3.16 14.67
N ALA A 16 1.35 2.83 15.61
CA ALA A 16 0.96 2.06 16.79
C ALA A 16 0.19 2.88 17.84
N SER A 17 0.42 4.19 17.89
CA SER A 17 -0.22 5.06 18.90
C SER A 17 -1.53 5.70 18.44
N GLU A 18 -1.75 5.81 17.12
CA GLU A 18 -2.88 6.56 16.57
C GLU A 18 -3.85 5.71 15.75
N CYS A 19 -3.48 4.46 15.38
CA CYS A 19 -4.32 3.56 14.60
C CYS A 19 -4.70 2.31 15.42
N ASP A 20 -5.95 1.86 15.28
CA ASP A 20 -6.38 0.59 15.85
C ASP A 20 -5.88 -0.57 15.00
N LEU A 21 -4.81 -1.21 15.46
CA LEU A 21 -4.20 -2.38 14.81
C LEU A 21 -4.60 -3.70 15.46
N GLU A 22 -5.42 -3.69 16.50
CA GLU A 22 -5.79 -4.90 17.27
C GLU A 22 -7.16 -5.45 16.88
N THR A 23 -8.11 -4.57 16.53
CA THR A 23 -9.46 -4.98 16.17
C THR A 23 -9.51 -5.64 14.79
N PRO A 24 -9.92 -6.92 14.70
CA PRO A 24 -10.09 -7.59 13.41
C PRO A 24 -11.18 -6.94 12.55
N ARG A 25 -10.93 -6.80 11.26
CA ARG A 25 -11.87 -6.25 10.28
C ARG A 25 -12.29 -7.32 9.29
N ARG A 26 -13.60 -7.58 9.19
CA ARG A 26 -14.10 -8.75 8.45
C ARG A 26 -14.64 -8.44 7.06
N ASP A 27 -15.09 -7.21 6.83
CA ASP A 27 -15.60 -6.76 5.54
C ASP A 27 -14.63 -5.81 4.84
N ASP A 28 -14.73 -5.73 3.52
CA ASP A 28 -13.83 -4.93 2.69
C ASP A 28 -13.88 -3.44 3.04
N ALA A 29 -15.06 -2.92 3.42
CA ALA A 29 -15.23 -1.51 3.73
C ALA A 29 -14.47 -1.13 5.02
N SER A 30 -14.56 -1.93 6.08
CA SER A 30 -13.83 -1.70 7.33
C SER A 30 -12.32 -1.91 7.19
N LYS A 31 -11.88 -2.85 6.34
CA LYS A 31 -10.46 -3.02 6.00
C LYS A 31 -9.91 -1.82 5.23
N MET A 32 -10.65 -1.37 4.22
CA MET A 32 -10.28 -0.20 3.42
C MET A 32 -10.25 1.08 4.25
N GLU A 33 -11.15 1.22 5.24
CA GLU A 33 -11.14 2.34 6.16
C GLU A 33 -9.79 2.52 6.85
N LEU A 34 -9.18 1.43 7.33
CA LEU A 34 -7.86 1.48 7.93
C LEU A 34 -6.77 1.87 6.91
N ALA A 35 -6.83 1.34 5.68
CA ALA A 35 -5.86 1.72 4.65
C ALA A 35 -5.96 3.22 4.29
N ILE A 36 -7.17 3.76 4.23
CA ILE A 36 -7.42 5.20 4.01
C ILE A 36 -6.97 6.03 5.21
N GLU A 37 -7.24 5.57 6.45
CA GLU A 37 -6.77 6.24 7.66
C GLU A 37 -5.24 6.34 7.68
N LEU A 38 -4.55 5.24 7.41
CA LEU A 38 -3.08 5.22 7.30
C LEU A 38 -2.57 6.20 6.24
N ALA A 39 -3.20 6.25 5.06
CA ALA A 39 -2.84 7.19 4.01
C ALA A 39 -2.99 8.65 4.48
N ARG A 40 -4.11 8.99 5.13
CA ARG A 40 -4.38 10.35 5.63
C ARG A 40 -3.39 10.77 6.70
N ARG A 41 -3.18 9.93 7.72
CA ARG A 41 -2.23 10.21 8.79
C ARG A 41 -0.80 10.29 8.29
N ASN A 42 -0.43 9.46 7.31
CA ASN A 42 0.91 9.55 6.71
C ASN A 42 1.17 10.91 6.07
N VAL A 43 0.15 11.51 5.44
CA VAL A 43 0.23 12.90 4.94
C VAL A 43 0.40 13.91 6.08
N GLU A 44 -0.30 13.75 7.19
CA GLU A 44 -0.20 14.62 8.37
C GLU A 44 1.20 14.55 9.00
N HIS A 45 1.85 13.39 8.91
CA HIS A 45 3.22 13.15 9.37
C HIS A 45 4.30 13.36 8.28
N GLY A 46 3.97 14.00 7.16
CA GLY A 46 4.91 14.40 6.10
C GLY A 46 5.26 13.32 5.08
N GLY A 47 4.54 12.20 5.08
CA GLY A 47 4.67 11.15 4.06
C GLY A 47 3.74 11.32 2.86
N GLY A 48 3.77 10.37 1.93
CA GLY A 48 2.90 10.35 0.75
C GLY A 48 1.48 9.82 1.05
N PRO A 49 0.48 10.10 0.18
CA PRO A 49 -0.95 9.87 0.43
C PRO A 49 -1.38 8.42 0.19
N PHE A 50 -0.57 7.44 0.57
CA PHE A 50 -0.84 6.03 0.35
C PHE A 50 -0.69 5.22 1.63
N GLY A 51 -1.65 4.32 1.85
CA GLY A 51 -1.67 3.37 2.95
C GLY A 51 -2.12 1.99 2.48
N ALA A 52 -1.58 0.96 3.09
CA ALA A 52 -1.90 -0.43 2.77
C ALA A 52 -1.86 -1.29 4.03
N VAL A 53 -2.61 -2.37 4.03
CA VAL A 53 -2.65 -3.32 5.16
C VAL A 53 -2.73 -4.74 4.64
N VAL A 54 -1.90 -5.63 5.18
CA VAL A 54 -2.04 -7.06 4.99
C VAL A 54 -2.93 -7.62 6.10
N PHE A 55 -3.99 -8.33 5.72
CA PHE A 55 -4.90 -9.02 6.62
C PHE A 55 -4.82 -10.54 6.44
N GLU A 56 -5.07 -11.27 7.50
CA GLU A 56 -5.43 -12.68 7.40
C GLU A 56 -6.89 -12.78 6.90
N THR A 57 -7.09 -13.44 5.76
CA THR A 57 -8.39 -13.44 5.06
C THR A 57 -9.51 -14.07 5.89
N ALA A 58 -9.22 -15.13 6.65
CA ALA A 58 -10.23 -15.88 7.39
C ALA A 58 -10.76 -15.13 8.62
N THR A 59 -9.89 -14.45 9.35
CA THR A 59 -10.21 -13.80 10.63
C THR A 59 -10.41 -12.30 10.52
N GLY A 60 -9.80 -11.68 9.49
CA GLY A 60 -9.69 -10.23 9.38
C GLY A 60 -8.66 -9.62 10.32
N ALA A 61 -7.81 -10.44 10.93
CA ALA A 61 -6.72 -9.98 11.78
C ALA A 61 -5.67 -9.23 10.93
N ILE A 62 -5.15 -8.14 11.48
CA ILE A 62 -4.11 -7.34 10.85
C ILE A 62 -2.78 -8.08 10.98
N VAL A 63 -2.14 -8.38 9.84
CA VAL A 63 -0.80 -8.98 9.80
C VAL A 63 0.25 -7.88 9.81
N ALA A 64 0.12 -6.87 8.96
CA ALA A 64 1.02 -5.71 8.98
C ALA A 64 0.39 -4.50 8.29
N PRO A 65 0.54 -3.29 8.83
CA PRO A 65 0.26 -2.04 8.13
C PRO A 65 1.45 -1.63 7.27
N GLY A 66 1.22 -0.72 6.32
CA GLY A 66 2.25 -0.06 5.54
C GLY A 66 1.80 1.32 5.11
N VAL A 67 2.73 2.25 5.08
CA VAL A 67 2.54 3.61 4.58
C VAL A 67 3.66 3.96 3.62
N ASN A 68 3.44 4.95 2.77
CA ASN A 68 4.46 5.40 1.82
C ASN A 68 5.62 6.10 2.55
N LEU A 69 6.80 5.50 2.47
CA LEU A 69 8.03 5.97 3.09
C LEU A 69 9.07 6.48 2.08
N VAL A 70 8.68 6.71 0.81
CA VAL A 70 9.60 7.14 -0.26
C VAL A 70 10.38 8.37 0.16
N MET A 71 9.70 9.43 0.57
CA MET A 71 10.34 10.69 0.97
C MET A 71 11.05 10.58 2.33
N PRO A 72 10.42 10.04 3.40
CA PRO A 72 11.08 9.94 4.70
C PRO A 72 12.35 9.10 4.70
N GLN A 73 12.45 8.10 3.82
CA GLN A 73 13.58 7.17 3.76
C GLN A 73 14.46 7.37 2.50
N ALA A 74 14.16 8.37 1.67
CA ALA A 74 14.85 8.62 0.40
C ALA A 74 15.02 7.34 -0.45
N CYS A 75 13.95 6.53 -0.53
CA CYS A 75 13.97 5.25 -1.23
C CYS A 75 12.69 5.04 -2.05
N SER A 76 12.80 5.10 -3.38
CA SER A 76 11.68 4.97 -4.32
C SER A 76 10.95 3.62 -4.24
N LEU A 77 11.53 2.62 -3.61
CA LEU A 77 10.93 1.29 -3.48
C LEU A 77 9.92 1.21 -2.34
N LEU A 78 9.94 2.14 -1.37
CA LEU A 78 9.15 2.05 -0.15
C LEU A 78 7.73 2.62 -0.31
N HIS A 79 7.00 2.11 -1.30
CA HIS A 79 5.56 2.31 -1.43
C HIS A 79 4.80 1.62 -0.29
N ALA A 80 3.60 2.07 0.01
CA ALA A 80 2.81 1.55 1.13
C ALA A 80 2.61 0.03 1.05
N GLU A 81 2.30 -0.49 -0.13
CA GLU A 81 2.12 -1.92 -0.39
C GLU A 81 3.40 -2.71 -0.14
N ILE A 82 4.54 -2.20 -0.64
CA ILE A 82 5.84 -2.84 -0.43
C ILE A 82 6.16 -2.90 1.06
N VAL A 83 5.96 -1.79 1.77
CA VAL A 83 6.19 -1.72 3.22
C VAL A 83 5.30 -2.72 3.94
N ALA A 84 3.98 -2.75 3.66
CA ALA A 84 3.05 -3.71 4.27
C ALA A 84 3.47 -5.17 4.02
N LEU A 85 3.85 -5.50 2.78
CA LEU A 85 4.29 -6.86 2.40
C LEU A 85 5.59 -7.27 3.10
N MET A 86 6.58 -6.37 3.18
CA MET A 86 7.86 -6.65 3.86
C MET A 86 7.64 -6.92 5.35
N PHE A 87 6.84 -6.09 6.03
CA PHE A 87 6.53 -6.29 7.45
C PHE A 87 5.66 -7.53 7.69
N ALA A 88 4.73 -7.85 6.79
CA ALA A 88 3.96 -9.08 6.87
C ALA A 88 4.84 -10.33 6.74
N GLN A 89 5.73 -10.36 5.75
CA GLN A 89 6.69 -11.45 5.57
C GLN A 89 7.63 -11.60 6.76
N ALA A 90 8.13 -10.48 7.31
CA ALA A 90 8.95 -10.48 8.52
C ALA A 90 8.18 -11.04 9.72
N ARG A 91 6.91 -10.66 9.91
CA ARG A 91 6.06 -11.15 11.00
C ARG A 91 5.82 -12.65 10.92
N VAL A 92 5.54 -13.17 9.73
CA VAL A 92 5.32 -14.63 9.54
C VAL A 92 6.62 -15.40 9.39
N GLN A 93 7.78 -14.73 9.35
CA GLN A 93 9.12 -15.29 9.16
C GLN A 93 9.24 -16.17 7.90
N ARG A 94 8.65 -15.69 6.79
CA ARG A 94 8.64 -16.40 5.50
C ARG A 94 8.84 -15.39 4.37
N PHE A 95 9.51 -15.81 3.30
CA PHE A 95 9.68 -15.00 2.08
C PHE A 95 8.39 -14.87 1.25
N THR A 96 7.35 -15.62 1.58
CA THR A 96 6.05 -15.63 0.89
C THR A 96 4.91 -15.74 1.89
N LEU A 97 3.76 -15.13 1.55
CA LEU A 97 2.51 -15.22 2.28
C LEU A 97 1.62 -16.35 1.74
N ALA A 98 2.08 -17.07 0.69
CA ALA A 98 1.38 -18.23 0.17
C ALA A 98 1.21 -19.28 1.28
N GLY A 99 -0.02 -19.78 1.44
CA GLY A 99 -0.39 -20.71 2.51
C GLY A 99 -0.69 -20.04 3.87
N ALA A 100 -0.47 -18.74 4.02
CA ALA A 100 -0.94 -17.97 5.18
C ALA A 100 -2.32 -17.31 4.93
N ALA A 101 -2.90 -17.52 3.74
CA ALA A 101 -4.19 -16.94 3.33
C ALA A 101 -4.29 -15.44 3.63
N CYS A 102 -3.30 -14.68 3.19
CA CYS A 102 -3.26 -13.22 3.40
C CYS A 102 -3.78 -12.47 2.19
N GLU A 103 -4.50 -11.38 2.42
CA GLU A 103 -4.90 -10.41 1.42
C GLU A 103 -4.25 -9.06 1.68
N LEU A 104 -4.02 -8.30 0.61
CA LEU A 104 -3.58 -6.91 0.69
C LEU A 104 -4.76 -5.99 0.39
N VAL A 105 -4.98 -5.01 1.27
CA VAL A 105 -5.93 -3.91 1.06
C VAL A 105 -5.12 -2.63 0.94
N THR A 106 -5.26 -1.92 -0.19
CA THR A 106 -4.50 -0.71 -0.48
C THR A 106 -5.41 0.46 -0.84
N SER A 107 -5.10 1.64 -0.33
CA SER A 107 -5.91 2.86 -0.51
C SER A 107 -6.01 3.32 -1.96
N SER A 108 -5.12 2.87 -2.85
CA SER A 108 -5.15 3.13 -4.29
C SER A 108 -4.89 1.85 -5.07
N GLU A 109 -5.27 1.81 -6.34
CA GLU A 109 -4.80 0.75 -7.24
C GLU A 109 -3.26 0.75 -7.27
N PRO A 110 -2.62 -0.43 -7.26
CA PRO A 110 -1.17 -0.49 -7.22
C PRO A 110 -0.52 -0.10 -8.54
N CYS A 111 0.60 0.61 -8.46
CA CYS A 111 1.47 0.92 -9.58
C CYS A 111 2.16 -0.35 -10.12
N VAL A 112 2.86 -0.24 -11.26
CA VAL A 112 3.57 -1.37 -11.88
C VAL A 112 4.54 -2.07 -10.95
N GLN A 113 5.24 -1.34 -10.06
CA GLN A 113 6.15 -1.92 -9.06
C GLN A 113 5.39 -2.79 -8.05
N CYS A 114 4.29 -2.26 -7.50
CA CYS A 114 3.50 -2.93 -6.47
C CYS A 114 2.73 -4.14 -7.02
N LEU A 115 2.30 -4.11 -8.28
CA LEU A 115 1.70 -5.27 -8.95
C LEU A 115 2.65 -6.48 -8.97
N GLY A 116 3.90 -6.25 -9.32
CA GLY A 116 4.93 -7.30 -9.27
C GLY A 116 5.12 -7.84 -7.85
N ALA A 117 5.17 -6.96 -6.86
CA ALA A 117 5.34 -7.35 -5.46
C ALA A 117 4.15 -8.18 -4.94
N CYS A 118 2.91 -7.82 -5.29
CA CYS A 118 1.70 -8.58 -4.93
C CYS A 118 1.77 -10.03 -5.43
N HIS A 119 2.22 -10.21 -6.67
CA HIS A 119 2.41 -11.55 -7.23
C HIS A 119 3.47 -12.36 -6.46
N TRP A 120 4.66 -11.79 -6.28
CA TRP A 120 5.77 -12.50 -5.63
C TRP A 120 5.57 -12.71 -4.13
N ALA A 121 4.79 -11.87 -3.46
CA ALA A 121 4.45 -12.06 -2.06
C ALA A 121 3.52 -13.25 -1.82
N GLY A 122 2.85 -13.78 -2.85
CA GLY A 122 1.96 -14.94 -2.72
C GLY A 122 0.66 -14.60 -1.99
N LEU A 123 0.07 -13.45 -2.30
CA LEU A 123 -1.23 -13.04 -1.76
C LEU A 123 -2.35 -13.96 -2.24
N SER A 124 -3.39 -14.12 -1.45
CA SER A 124 -4.64 -14.80 -1.81
C SER A 124 -5.67 -13.86 -2.44
N ARG A 125 -5.54 -12.53 -2.27
CA ARG A 125 -6.46 -11.52 -2.77
C ARG A 125 -5.83 -10.13 -2.71
N LEU A 126 -6.29 -9.24 -3.62
CA LEU A 126 -5.97 -7.80 -3.62
C LEU A 126 -7.26 -6.98 -3.61
N VAL A 127 -7.35 -5.99 -2.72
CA VAL A 127 -8.48 -5.06 -2.60
C VAL A 127 -7.99 -3.63 -2.74
N CYS A 128 -8.58 -2.86 -3.66
CA CYS A 128 -8.14 -1.52 -4.02
C CYS A 128 -9.20 -0.45 -3.75
N GLY A 129 -8.77 0.70 -3.29
CA GLY A 129 -9.61 1.88 -3.04
C GLY A 129 -9.74 2.80 -4.27
N ALA A 130 -8.97 3.88 -4.30
CA ALA A 130 -8.94 4.85 -5.40
C ALA A 130 -8.44 4.22 -6.70
N THR A 131 -8.93 4.72 -7.82
CA THR A 131 -8.49 4.26 -9.14
C THR A 131 -7.15 4.87 -9.54
N VAL A 132 -6.50 4.28 -10.56
CA VAL A 132 -5.28 4.83 -11.15
C VAL A 132 -5.50 6.24 -11.70
N GLU A 133 -6.65 6.47 -12.32
CA GLU A 133 -6.98 7.80 -12.88
C GLU A 133 -7.04 8.87 -11.76
N ALA A 134 -7.50 8.50 -10.56
CA ALA A 134 -7.51 9.41 -9.41
C ALA A 134 -6.07 9.72 -8.94
N ALA A 135 -5.17 8.75 -8.94
CA ALA A 135 -3.76 8.95 -8.59
C ALA A 135 -3.05 9.81 -9.65
N GLU A 136 -3.27 9.53 -10.93
CA GLU A 136 -2.72 10.31 -12.05
C GLU A 136 -3.26 11.75 -12.06
N ALA A 137 -4.55 11.95 -11.79
CA ALA A 137 -5.14 13.29 -11.65
C ALA A 137 -4.53 14.08 -10.48
N ALA A 138 -4.09 13.40 -9.41
CA ALA A 138 -3.33 13.99 -8.32
C ALA A 138 -1.86 14.24 -8.66
N GLY A 139 -1.39 13.77 -9.84
CA GLY A 139 -0.04 14.01 -10.39
C GLY A 139 0.97 12.90 -10.12
N PHE A 140 0.55 11.72 -9.68
CA PHE A 140 1.42 10.56 -9.52
C PHE A 140 1.56 9.78 -10.83
N GLU A 141 2.73 9.17 -11.05
CA GLU A 141 3.02 8.30 -12.19
C GLU A 141 2.90 6.82 -11.74
N GLU A 142 2.00 6.07 -12.38
CA GLU A 142 1.72 4.68 -12.02
C GLU A 142 2.54 3.67 -12.85
N GLY A 143 3.28 4.15 -13.84
CA GLY A 143 4.13 3.37 -14.72
C GLY A 143 3.36 2.55 -15.77
N PRO A 144 4.09 1.80 -16.62
CA PRO A 144 3.51 1.07 -17.74
C PRO A 144 2.81 -0.20 -17.29
N ARG A 145 1.57 -0.10 -16.79
CA ARG A 145 0.75 -1.27 -16.43
C ARG A 145 0.15 -1.92 -17.68
N ALA A 146 0.09 -3.25 -17.68
CA ALA A 146 -0.66 -3.97 -18.70
C ALA A 146 -2.17 -3.72 -18.53
N GLU A 147 -2.92 -3.64 -19.62
CA GLU A 147 -4.38 -3.41 -19.58
C GLU A 147 -5.12 -4.58 -18.89
N ASP A 148 -4.64 -5.80 -19.07
CA ASP A 148 -5.18 -7.05 -18.52
C ASP A 148 -4.57 -7.46 -17.17
N TRP A 149 -3.97 -6.53 -16.43
CA TRP A 149 -3.25 -6.84 -15.18
C TRP A 149 -4.09 -7.54 -14.12
N LYS A 150 -5.40 -7.26 -14.07
CA LYS A 150 -6.33 -7.89 -13.11
C LYS A 150 -6.55 -9.36 -13.45
N GLU A 151 -6.83 -9.61 -14.71
CA GLU A 151 -7.00 -10.96 -15.25
C GLU A 151 -5.71 -11.78 -15.11
N ALA A 152 -4.56 -11.13 -15.35
CA ALA A 152 -3.26 -11.75 -15.21
C ALA A 152 -2.93 -12.11 -13.74
N LEU A 153 -3.31 -11.30 -12.76
CA LEU A 153 -3.19 -11.63 -11.34
C LEU A 153 -4.18 -12.70 -10.92
N ALA A 154 -5.45 -12.61 -11.35
CA ALA A 154 -6.49 -13.58 -11.03
C ALA A 154 -6.13 -14.99 -11.57
N ALA A 155 -5.59 -15.08 -12.78
CA ALA A 155 -5.10 -16.34 -13.37
C ALA A 155 -3.93 -16.96 -12.58
N ARG A 156 -3.26 -16.16 -11.73
CA ARG A 156 -2.18 -16.58 -10.82
C ARG A 156 -2.63 -16.78 -9.38
N GLY A 157 -3.96 -16.82 -9.16
CA GLY A 157 -4.54 -17.06 -7.84
C GLY A 157 -4.67 -15.81 -6.94
N VAL A 158 -4.54 -14.61 -7.51
CA VAL A 158 -4.71 -13.34 -6.79
C VAL A 158 -5.90 -12.58 -7.38
N PRO A 159 -7.15 -12.93 -7.04
CA PRO A 159 -8.33 -12.18 -7.48
C PRO A 159 -8.28 -10.75 -6.96
N VAL A 160 -8.79 -9.81 -7.78
CA VAL A 160 -8.74 -8.37 -7.50
C VAL A 160 -10.15 -7.81 -7.32
N THR A 161 -10.34 -7.03 -6.25
CA THR A 161 -11.55 -6.23 -6.01
C THR A 161 -11.19 -4.76 -6.09
N LEU A 162 -11.89 -3.99 -6.93
CA LEU A 162 -11.63 -2.56 -7.12
C LEU A 162 -12.74 -1.70 -6.51
N GLY A 163 -12.42 -0.43 -6.27
CA GLY A 163 -13.39 0.62 -5.98
C GLY A 163 -14.00 0.57 -4.59
N VAL A 164 -13.41 -0.14 -3.65
CA VAL A 164 -13.89 -0.17 -2.27
C VAL A 164 -13.62 1.18 -1.60
N ARG A 165 -14.69 1.90 -1.21
CA ARG A 165 -14.64 3.29 -0.67
C ARG A 165 -13.83 4.24 -1.57
N SER A 166 -13.92 4.07 -2.88
CA SER A 166 -13.08 4.76 -3.87
C SER A 166 -13.12 6.28 -3.73
N SER A 167 -14.30 6.88 -3.49
CA SER A 167 -14.44 8.33 -3.33
C SER A 167 -13.68 8.85 -2.12
N GLU A 168 -13.70 8.13 -0.99
CA GLU A 168 -12.99 8.54 0.23
C GLU A 168 -11.48 8.37 0.07
N ALA A 169 -11.05 7.31 -0.60
CA ALA A 169 -9.65 7.08 -0.91
C ALA A 169 -9.11 8.16 -1.88
N ALA A 170 -9.87 8.48 -2.94
CA ALA A 170 -9.52 9.54 -3.88
C ALA A 170 -9.47 10.93 -3.21
N GLN A 171 -10.30 11.17 -2.19
CA GLN A 171 -10.27 12.44 -1.45
C GLN A 171 -8.92 12.69 -0.77
N VAL A 172 -8.25 11.64 -0.25
CA VAL A 172 -6.90 11.79 0.34
C VAL A 172 -5.87 12.24 -0.71
N LEU A 173 -5.96 11.69 -1.92
CA LEU A 173 -5.10 12.09 -3.05
C LEU A 173 -5.35 13.56 -3.45
N ASN A 174 -6.62 13.94 -3.57
CA ASN A 174 -7.04 15.30 -3.92
C ASN A 174 -6.59 16.33 -2.86
N ASP A 175 -6.78 16.02 -1.58
CA ASP A 175 -6.37 16.88 -0.47
C ASP A 175 -4.84 17.05 -0.44
N TYR A 176 -4.10 15.98 -0.70
CA TYR A 176 -2.63 16.04 -0.81
C TYR A 176 -2.19 16.92 -1.98
N ALA A 177 -2.82 16.75 -3.15
CA ALA A 177 -2.55 17.56 -4.32
C ALA A 177 -2.85 19.05 -4.09
N ALA A 178 -4.01 19.35 -3.46
CA ALA A 178 -4.44 20.72 -3.18
C ALA A 178 -3.52 21.45 -2.17
N ARG A 179 -2.88 20.71 -1.26
CA ARG A 179 -1.88 21.22 -0.32
C ARG A 179 -0.48 21.38 -0.92
N GLY A 180 -0.30 21.12 -2.24
CA GLY A 180 1.00 21.17 -2.90
C GLY A 180 1.93 20.03 -2.50
N GLY A 181 1.41 18.90 -2.11
CA GLY A 181 2.18 17.72 -1.73
C GLY A 181 3.18 17.31 -2.81
N PHE A 182 4.36 16.85 -2.41
CA PHE A 182 5.44 16.50 -3.33
C PHE A 182 5.12 15.21 -4.12
N ARG A 183 5.27 15.23 -5.46
CA ARG A 183 5.08 14.08 -6.34
C ARG A 183 6.45 13.46 -6.63
N TYR A 184 6.72 12.33 -6.01
CA TYR A 184 7.99 11.59 -6.12
C TYR A 184 8.00 10.64 -7.33
N ASN A 185 7.63 11.14 -8.50
CA ASN A 185 7.72 10.41 -9.75
C ASN A 185 9.19 10.10 -10.11
N GLY A 186 9.44 8.98 -10.78
CA GLY A 186 10.79 8.45 -11.00
C GLY A 186 11.78 9.38 -11.72
N ARG A 187 11.29 10.45 -12.37
CA ARG A 187 12.09 11.49 -13.03
C ARG A 187 11.77 12.88 -12.49
N ALA A 188 11.16 12.98 -11.32
CA ALA A 188 10.95 14.27 -10.67
C ALA A 188 12.31 14.90 -10.33
N PRO A 189 12.47 16.23 -10.48
CA PRO A 189 13.67 16.91 -10.01
C PRO A 189 13.77 16.72 -8.48
N ALA A 190 14.99 16.44 -8.02
CA ALA A 190 15.29 16.25 -6.61
C ALA A 190 15.17 17.58 -5.82
#